data_8ca9b4452ef91b91fda5982249e5478c
#
_entry.id   8ca9b4452ef91b91fda5982249e5478c
#
_cell.length_a   1.000
_cell.length_b   1.000
_cell.length_c   1.000
_cell.angle_alpha   90.00
_cell.angle_beta   90.00
_cell.angle_gamma   90.00
#
_symmetry.space_group_name_H-M   'P 1'
#
loop_
_entity.id
_entity.type
_entity.pdbx_description
1 polymer ?
#
loop_
_entity_poly.entity_id
_entity_poly.type
_entity_poly.pdbx_seq_one_letter_code
_entity_poly.pdbx_strand_id
1 'polypeptide(L)'
;MTIWREHLPALLLALPLLGAFAAPVAGHFGSRARNAWFVGITALTALVAWGLWQQVSASGIVVYVMGAEHSRLTLPSGMALPVRILLEVDAMSALMAFMGAIAALAGALFSVRSMERFSGLDQFVALYLLLTAGMLGMEITGDLFNFFVFLEIASVASCGLVAFWRDRPEAVEASFKYMLLSTVGALLVLVAVAFFYGRYNTVALAGVASHLQLGLAEKAALVFLVSALAMKCGTVPMHMWTPDAYAEAPAGVTCLLVAVSQAALYGLFRVCFTLYGASLGSSAVAWALILMGLLSMFIGVTMAVIQKDVKRLMAYHSVSQVGYMLLGMGVALLVLADPQKMAAYGAMALQGAVYHLFNYTMYKGLLFLVAGALAYAAGSRNLNDLGGLGRRMPQTTALFVIAAAAIAGLPPFNGFVSKLMIYESSFAVHPLLPVVAMVTSMLTLASFVKVFQTAFLGPEKAALAEVREVPGFMRGGMALLAVVVLVLSLFPTWSVGSFVEPAARALMDRAAYVGAVLGGGL
;
A
#
# COMPACT_ATOMS: atom_id res chain seq x y z
N MET A 1 -0.13 -3.52 32.72
CA MET A 1 0.15 -3.83 31.30
C MET A 1 -1.10 -3.83 30.41
N THR A 2 -2.30 -3.84 30.94
CA THR A 2 -3.58 -3.93 30.22
C THR A 2 -4.00 -2.61 29.55
N ILE A 3 -3.90 -1.47 30.22
CA ILE A 3 -4.41 -0.17 29.73
C ILE A 3 -3.81 0.26 28.38
N TRP A 4 -2.48 0.09 28.20
CA TRP A 4 -1.83 0.48 26.95
C TRP A 4 -2.25 -0.36 25.74
N ARG A 5 -2.61 -1.63 25.94
CA ARG A 5 -3.05 -2.51 24.85
C ARG A 5 -4.42 -2.11 24.30
N GLU A 6 -5.31 -1.64 25.15
CA GLU A 6 -6.64 -1.18 24.74
C GLU A 6 -6.57 0.03 23.82
N HIS A 7 -5.55 0.87 23.98
CA HIS A 7 -5.38 2.10 23.21
C HIS A 7 -4.46 1.98 21.97
N LEU A 8 -3.95 0.78 21.62
CA LEU A 8 -3.06 0.61 20.47
C LEU A 8 -3.66 1.13 19.16
N PRO A 9 -4.96 0.92 18.82
CA PRO A 9 -5.54 1.48 17.60
C PRO A 9 -5.48 3.01 17.57
N ALA A 10 -5.82 3.67 18.68
CA ALA A 10 -5.75 5.13 18.79
C ALA A 10 -4.31 5.65 18.75
N LEU A 11 -3.37 4.98 19.45
CA LEU A 11 -1.94 5.35 19.45
C LEU A 11 -1.33 5.23 18.06
N LEU A 12 -1.73 4.24 17.27
CA LEU A 12 -1.23 4.06 15.90
C LEU A 12 -1.49 5.29 15.01
N LEU A 13 -2.61 6.00 15.24
CA LEU A 13 -2.95 7.24 14.54
C LEU A 13 -2.38 8.48 15.25
N ALA A 14 -2.47 8.53 16.56
CA ALA A 14 -2.07 9.69 17.35
C ALA A 14 -0.57 9.97 17.21
N LEU A 15 0.28 8.94 17.18
CA LEU A 15 1.72 9.11 17.09
C LEU A 15 2.17 9.86 15.82
N PRO A 16 1.84 9.42 14.59
CA PRO A 16 2.24 10.15 13.40
C PRO A 16 1.52 11.50 13.27
N LEU A 17 0.26 11.64 13.71
CA LEU A 17 -0.45 12.94 13.69
C LEU A 17 0.21 13.95 14.63
N LEU A 18 0.40 13.61 15.89
CA LEU A 18 1.08 14.49 16.86
C LEU A 18 2.53 14.73 16.45
N GLY A 19 3.18 13.69 15.91
CA GLY A 19 4.52 13.78 15.38
C GLY A 19 4.63 14.80 14.25
N ALA A 20 3.63 14.87 13.36
CA ALA A 20 3.58 15.83 12.28
C ALA A 20 3.43 17.27 12.77
N PHE A 21 2.51 17.51 13.70
CA PHE A 21 2.32 18.85 14.29
C PHE A 21 3.52 19.32 15.12
N ALA A 22 4.23 18.40 15.77
CA ALA A 22 5.41 18.72 16.55
C ALA A 22 6.71 18.78 15.72
N ALA A 23 6.71 18.38 14.45
CA ALA A 23 7.90 18.39 13.60
C ALA A 23 8.56 19.78 13.47
N PRO A 24 7.83 20.92 13.29
CA PRO A 24 8.46 22.23 13.27
C PRO A 24 9.13 22.61 14.60
N VAL A 25 8.54 22.19 15.73
CA VAL A 25 9.11 22.40 17.07
C VAL A 25 10.41 21.63 17.22
N ALA A 26 10.43 20.36 16.81
CA ALA A 26 11.66 19.55 16.81
C ALA A 26 12.73 20.16 15.89
N GLY A 27 12.34 20.73 14.74
CA GLY A 27 13.21 21.43 13.81
C GLY A 27 13.85 22.68 14.39
N HIS A 28 13.15 23.39 15.28
CA HIS A 28 13.69 24.56 15.98
C HIS A 28 14.95 24.22 16.82
N PHE A 29 15.03 23.01 17.36
CA PHE A 29 16.21 22.53 18.10
C PHE A 29 17.33 22.00 17.19
N GLY A 30 17.20 22.15 15.87
CA GLY A 30 18.21 21.83 14.88
C GLY A 30 17.99 20.51 14.15
N SER A 31 18.80 20.29 13.12
CA SER A 31 18.66 19.16 12.18
C SER A 31 18.77 17.78 12.86
N ARG A 32 19.61 17.65 13.90
CA ARG A 32 19.75 16.38 14.65
C ARG A 32 18.48 16.04 15.41
N ALA A 33 17.87 17.01 16.10
CA ALA A 33 16.63 16.83 16.84
C ALA A 33 15.47 16.48 15.90
N ARG A 34 15.32 17.21 14.78
CA ARG A 34 14.34 16.91 13.73
C ARG A 34 14.48 15.49 13.20
N ASN A 35 15.70 15.08 12.82
CA ASN A 35 15.95 13.77 12.25
C ASN A 35 15.70 12.64 13.29
N ALA A 36 16.10 12.84 14.54
CA ALA A 36 15.80 11.91 15.64
C ALA A 36 14.29 11.80 15.89
N TRP A 37 13.56 12.93 15.87
CA TRP A 37 12.11 12.98 15.96
C TRP A 37 11.45 12.19 14.85
N PHE A 38 11.85 12.45 13.59
CA PHE A 38 11.31 11.81 12.41
C PHE A 38 11.46 10.28 12.46
N VAL A 39 12.68 9.80 12.69
CA VAL A 39 12.95 8.36 12.80
C VAL A 39 12.31 7.77 14.06
N GLY A 40 12.35 8.49 15.19
CA GLY A 40 11.76 8.04 16.45
C GLY A 40 10.25 7.82 16.36
N ILE A 41 9.51 8.77 15.78
CA ILE A 41 8.06 8.64 15.59
C ILE A 41 7.72 7.49 14.64
N THR A 42 8.41 7.38 13.49
CA THR A 42 8.15 6.28 12.55
C THR A 42 8.52 4.91 13.12
N ALA A 43 9.60 4.81 13.91
CA ALA A 43 9.98 3.58 14.60
C ALA A 43 8.96 3.19 15.68
N LEU A 44 8.51 4.15 16.48
CA LEU A 44 7.49 3.91 17.51
C LEU A 44 6.15 3.50 16.89
N THR A 45 5.77 4.13 15.77
CA THR A 45 4.59 3.74 14.98
C THR A 45 4.70 2.29 14.49
N ALA A 46 5.88 1.87 14.01
CA ALA A 46 6.10 0.47 13.58
C ALA A 46 6.02 -0.52 14.75
N LEU A 47 6.51 -0.15 15.94
CA LEU A 47 6.39 -0.97 17.15
C LEU A 47 4.93 -1.09 17.62
N VAL A 48 4.16 0.00 17.56
CA VAL A 48 2.71 -0.02 17.87
C VAL A 48 1.95 -0.88 16.88
N ALA A 49 2.24 -0.78 15.58
CA ALA A 49 1.64 -1.62 14.55
C ALA A 49 1.95 -3.11 14.77
N TRP A 50 3.18 -3.46 15.16
CA TRP A 50 3.54 -4.82 15.54
C TRP A 50 2.78 -5.28 16.79
N GLY A 51 2.68 -4.44 17.83
CA GLY A 51 1.89 -4.74 19.04
C GLY A 51 0.42 -4.99 18.72
N LEU A 52 -0.16 -4.21 17.81
CA LEU A 52 -1.53 -4.37 17.34
C LEU A 52 -1.73 -5.68 16.56
N TRP A 53 -0.75 -6.05 15.69
CA TRP A 53 -0.73 -7.35 15.03
C TRP A 53 -0.76 -8.50 16.05
N GLN A 54 0.08 -8.44 17.08
CA GLN A 54 0.11 -9.47 18.13
C GLN A 54 -1.20 -9.52 18.92
N GLN A 55 -1.81 -8.37 19.19
CA GLN A 55 -3.09 -8.31 19.88
C GLN A 55 -4.20 -8.97 19.07
N VAL A 56 -4.32 -8.61 17.79
CA VAL A 56 -5.32 -9.20 16.88
C VAL A 56 -5.10 -10.70 16.70
N SER A 57 -3.85 -11.14 16.59
CA SER A 57 -3.52 -12.58 16.48
C SER A 57 -3.91 -13.38 17.74
N ALA A 58 -3.92 -12.74 18.92
CA ALA A 58 -4.24 -13.40 20.18
C ALA A 58 -5.72 -13.31 20.56
N SER A 59 -6.38 -12.18 20.29
CA SER A 59 -7.75 -11.88 20.77
C SER A 59 -8.79 -11.74 19.65
N GLY A 60 -8.38 -11.85 18.38
CA GLY A 60 -9.27 -11.62 17.25
C GLY A 60 -9.48 -10.14 16.93
N ILE A 61 -10.66 -9.80 16.42
CA ILE A 61 -10.98 -8.44 15.98
C ILE A 61 -10.99 -7.46 17.17
N VAL A 62 -10.27 -6.35 17.02
CA VAL A 62 -10.21 -5.27 18.02
C VAL A 62 -11.06 -4.11 17.54
N VAL A 63 -12.07 -3.75 18.33
CA VAL A 63 -12.95 -2.61 18.09
C VAL A 63 -12.64 -1.51 19.10
N TYR A 64 -12.38 -0.31 18.62
CA TYR A 64 -12.08 0.87 19.44
C TYR A 64 -12.97 2.04 19.02
N VAL A 65 -13.76 2.55 19.95
CA VAL A 65 -14.65 3.70 19.73
C VAL A 65 -14.01 4.94 20.34
N MET A 66 -13.75 5.94 19.53
CA MET A 66 -13.15 7.19 20.00
C MET A 66 -14.13 7.93 20.91
N GLY A 67 -13.68 8.21 22.15
CA GLY A 67 -14.45 8.99 23.13
C GLY A 67 -15.61 8.25 23.79
N ALA A 68 -15.71 6.92 23.68
CA ALA A 68 -16.76 6.12 24.35
C ALA A 68 -16.20 4.77 24.80
N GLU A 69 -16.75 4.25 25.93
CA GLU A 69 -16.40 2.91 26.43
C GLU A 69 -17.11 1.79 25.64
N HIS A 70 -18.23 2.10 24.97
CA HIS A 70 -19.03 1.12 24.22
C HIS A 70 -19.34 1.61 22.80
N SER A 71 -19.69 0.67 21.92
CA SER A 71 -20.04 0.94 20.53
C SER A 71 -21.29 1.83 20.34
N ARG A 72 -22.02 2.11 21.40
CA ARG A 72 -23.16 3.05 21.40
C ARG A 72 -22.84 4.26 22.27
N LEU A 73 -22.74 5.43 21.64
CA LEU A 73 -22.79 6.69 22.38
C LEU A 73 -24.25 7.12 22.46
N THR A 74 -24.85 6.99 23.65
CA THR A 74 -26.15 7.62 23.96
C THR A 74 -25.89 8.93 24.66
N LEU A 75 -26.47 10.03 24.14
CA LEU A 75 -26.47 11.28 24.84
C LEU A 75 -27.30 11.15 26.12
N PRO A 76 -27.13 12.05 27.12
CA PRO A 76 -27.99 12.08 28.31
C PRO A 76 -29.50 12.15 28.00
N SER A 77 -29.86 12.61 26.80
CA SER A 77 -31.24 12.62 26.28
C SER A 77 -31.72 11.22 25.82
N GLY A 78 -30.91 10.18 25.87
CA GLY A 78 -31.22 8.84 25.34
C GLY A 78 -31.08 8.71 23.83
N MET A 79 -30.70 9.77 23.12
CA MET A 79 -30.53 9.75 21.66
C MET A 79 -29.20 9.11 21.28
N ALA A 80 -29.24 8.10 20.43
CA ALA A 80 -28.05 7.49 19.84
C ALA A 80 -27.46 8.39 18.75
N LEU A 81 -26.13 8.60 18.78
CA LEU A 81 -25.44 9.31 17.71
C LEU A 81 -25.22 8.36 16.52
N PRO A 82 -25.73 8.72 15.32
CA PRO A 82 -25.62 7.85 14.14
C PRO A 82 -24.19 7.82 13.54
N VAL A 83 -23.35 8.79 13.87
CA VAL A 83 -21.99 8.93 13.36
C VAL A 83 -20.99 8.85 14.51
N ARG A 84 -20.00 7.97 14.40
CA ARG A 84 -18.92 7.77 15.37
C ARG A 84 -17.61 7.50 14.67
N ILE A 85 -16.52 7.94 15.28
CA ILE A 85 -15.19 7.53 14.85
C ILE A 85 -14.94 6.13 15.44
N LEU A 86 -15.05 5.14 14.58
CA LEU A 86 -14.85 3.72 14.89
C LEU A 86 -13.58 3.22 14.23
N LEU A 87 -12.69 2.63 15.05
CA LEU A 87 -11.54 1.90 14.54
C LEU A 87 -11.82 0.40 14.72
N GLU A 88 -11.69 -0.35 13.65
CA GLU A 88 -11.96 -1.78 13.62
C GLU A 88 -10.80 -2.51 12.96
N VAL A 89 -10.07 -3.29 13.76
CA VAL A 89 -8.81 -3.89 13.36
C VAL A 89 -8.93 -5.40 13.42
N ASP A 90 -9.01 -6.02 12.28
CA ASP A 90 -8.87 -7.46 12.08
C ASP A 90 -7.48 -7.83 11.57
N ALA A 91 -7.26 -9.10 11.23
CA ALA A 91 -5.95 -9.56 10.76
C ALA A 91 -5.54 -8.90 9.43
N MET A 92 -6.48 -8.55 8.54
CA MET A 92 -6.14 -7.85 7.30
C MET A 92 -5.73 -6.39 7.58
N SER A 93 -6.47 -5.67 8.43
CA SER A 93 -6.13 -4.30 8.86
C SER A 93 -4.78 -4.24 9.55
N ALA A 94 -4.54 -5.17 10.48
CA ALA A 94 -3.29 -5.23 11.25
C ALA A 94 -2.08 -5.56 10.36
N LEU A 95 -2.23 -6.45 9.37
CA LEU A 95 -1.19 -6.75 8.39
C LEU A 95 -0.85 -5.51 7.54
N MET A 96 -1.87 -4.81 7.06
CA MET A 96 -1.70 -3.59 6.26
C MET A 96 -0.97 -2.51 7.07
N ALA A 97 -1.43 -2.24 8.28
CA ALA A 97 -0.82 -1.24 9.17
C ALA A 97 0.65 -1.58 9.51
N PHE A 98 0.95 -2.86 9.74
CA PHE A 98 2.32 -3.30 10.03
C PHE A 98 3.24 -3.11 8.83
N MET A 99 2.85 -3.56 7.64
CA MET A 99 3.69 -3.39 6.46
C MET A 99 3.84 -1.92 6.03
N GLY A 100 2.77 -1.12 6.15
CA GLY A 100 2.80 0.31 5.88
C GLY A 100 3.74 1.07 6.82
N ALA A 101 3.72 0.73 8.11
CA ALA A 101 4.60 1.32 9.11
C ALA A 101 6.09 0.95 8.88
N ILE A 102 6.39 -0.28 8.44
CA ILE A 102 7.75 -0.68 8.05
C ILE A 102 8.22 0.13 6.83
N ALA A 103 7.38 0.29 5.81
CA ALA A 103 7.70 1.09 4.63
C ALA A 103 7.93 2.57 5.00
N ALA A 104 7.13 3.12 5.91
CA ALA A 104 7.29 4.48 6.43
C ALA A 104 8.63 4.64 7.17
N LEU A 105 9.00 3.70 8.03
CA LEU A 105 10.29 3.72 8.74
C LEU A 105 11.47 3.62 7.76
N ALA A 106 11.40 2.72 6.78
CA ALA A 106 12.47 2.56 5.78
C ALA A 106 12.67 3.81 4.94
N GLY A 107 11.57 4.42 4.47
CA GLY A 107 11.60 5.68 3.74
C GLY A 107 12.09 6.86 4.58
N ALA A 108 11.74 6.90 5.88
CA ALA A 108 12.21 7.92 6.81
C ALA A 108 13.73 7.80 7.04
N LEU A 109 14.25 6.61 7.33
CA LEU A 109 15.69 6.36 7.47
C LEU A 109 16.46 6.79 6.21
N PHE A 110 15.95 6.44 5.04
CA PHE A 110 16.56 6.84 3.77
C PHE A 110 16.56 8.37 3.60
N SER A 111 15.44 9.02 3.93
CA SER A 111 15.25 10.46 3.74
C SER A 111 16.15 11.32 4.62
N VAL A 112 16.56 10.84 5.81
CA VAL A 112 17.47 11.57 6.71
C VAL A 112 18.73 12.08 5.99
N ARG A 113 19.30 11.27 5.11
CA ARG A 113 20.53 11.65 4.37
C ARG A 113 20.26 12.06 2.94
N SER A 114 19.30 11.46 2.26
CA SER A 114 19.01 11.82 0.87
C SER A 114 18.45 13.23 0.73
N MET A 115 17.82 13.77 1.78
CA MET A 115 17.18 15.09 1.76
C MET A 115 18.00 16.18 2.47
N GLU A 116 19.11 15.87 3.14
CA GLU A 116 19.81 16.82 4.02
C GLU A 116 20.34 18.08 3.31
N ARG A 117 20.50 18.03 1.98
CA ARG A 117 20.98 19.15 1.16
C ARG A 117 19.88 20.14 0.75
N PHE A 118 18.63 19.85 1.07
CA PHE A 118 17.48 20.64 0.66
C PHE A 118 16.95 21.50 1.83
N SER A 119 16.25 22.57 1.49
CA SER A 119 15.52 23.42 2.45
C SER A 119 14.10 22.89 2.70
N GLY A 120 13.42 23.42 3.73
CA GLY A 120 12.01 23.06 4.00
C GLY A 120 11.83 21.66 4.61
N LEU A 121 12.85 21.15 5.31
CA LEU A 121 12.82 19.78 5.84
C LEU A 121 11.86 19.60 7.02
N ASP A 122 11.50 20.66 7.74
CA ASP A 122 10.51 20.58 8.82
C ASP A 122 9.12 20.31 8.22
N GLN A 123 8.77 20.99 7.13
CA GLN A 123 7.54 20.76 6.36
C GLN A 123 7.55 19.37 5.70
N PHE A 124 8.71 18.94 5.18
CA PHE A 124 8.86 17.58 4.64
C PHE A 124 8.53 16.53 5.68
N VAL A 125 9.08 16.64 6.89
CA VAL A 125 8.82 15.68 7.99
C VAL A 125 7.36 15.73 8.41
N ALA A 126 6.78 16.93 8.55
CA ALA A 126 5.36 17.08 8.89
C ALA A 126 4.45 16.41 7.85
N LEU A 127 4.65 16.69 6.56
CA LEU A 127 3.87 16.08 5.48
C LEU A 127 4.07 14.56 5.38
N TYR A 128 5.31 14.09 5.61
CA TYR A 128 5.60 12.66 5.60
C TYR A 128 4.85 11.91 6.72
N LEU A 129 4.83 12.47 7.92
CA LEU A 129 4.11 11.90 9.05
C LEU A 129 2.59 12.01 8.88
N LEU A 130 2.08 13.10 8.29
CA LEU A 130 0.66 13.21 7.90
C LEU A 130 0.27 12.17 6.86
N LEU A 131 1.12 11.93 5.86
CA LEU A 131 0.92 10.87 4.87
C LEU A 131 0.87 9.49 5.53
N THR A 132 1.77 9.24 6.49
CA THR A 132 1.78 8.00 7.27
C THR A 132 0.48 7.85 8.08
N ALA A 133 0.02 8.92 8.74
CA ALA A 133 -1.24 8.91 9.50
C ALA A 133 -2.46 8.65 8.61
N GLY A 134 -2.53 9.31 7.44
CA GLY A 134 -3.62 9.10 6.48
C GLY A 134 -3.66 7.66 5.97
N MET A 135 -2.51 7.07 5.63
CA MET A 135 -2.39 5.68 5.23
C MET A 135 -2.90 4.71 6.32
N LEU A 136 -2.35 4.83 7.53
CA LEU A 136 -2.74 3.97 8.65
C LEU A 136 -4.21 4.13 9.02
N GLY A 137 -4.73 5.37 8.92
CA GLY A 137 -6.14 5.66 9.18
C GLY A 137 -7.07 4.95 8.21
N MET A 138 -6.75 4.91 6.92
CA MET A 138 -7.51 4.12 5.93
C MET A 138 -7.52 2.62 6.27
N GLU A 139 -6.44 2.10 6.83
CA GLU A 139 -6.25 0.68 7.07
C GLU A 139 -6.96 0.16 8.32
N ILE A 140 -7.20 1.03 9.32
CA ILE A 140 -7.79 0.61 10.60
C ILE A 140 -9.17 1.20 10.89
N THR A 141 -9.69 2.08 10.04
CA THR A 141 -11.03 2.64 10.25
C THR A 141 -12.12 1.63 9.92
N GLY A 142 -13.14 1.55 10.77
CA GLY A 142 -14.40 0.81 10.53
C GLY A 142 -15.53 1.71 10.02
N ASP A 143 -15.23 2.96 9.63
CA ASP A 143 -16.19 3.98 9.23
C ASP A 143 -15.87 4.51 7.83
N LEU A 144 -16.85 4.50 6.93
CA LEU A 144 -16.68 4.89 5.52
C LEU A 144 -16.41 6.40 5.36
N PHE A 145 -17.01 7.25 6.20
CA PHE A 145 -16.75 8.69 6.16
C PHE A 145 -15.34 9.00 6.66
N ASN A 146 -14.94 8.34 7.73
CA ASN A 146 -13.59 8.47 8.27
C ASN A 146 -12.53 7.93 7.30
N PHE A 147 -12.85 6.86 6.56
CA PHE A 147 -12.02 6.38 5.45
C PHE A 147 -11.80 7.48 4.40
N PHE A 148 -12.86 8.18 3.99
CA PHE A 148 -12.76 9.34 3.10
C PHE A 148 -11.84 10.42 3.68
N VAL A 149 -11.98 10.76 4.96
CA VAL A 149 -11.15 11.80 5.61
C VAL A 149 -9.66 11.41 5.58
N PHE A 150 -9.32 10.18 5.93
CA PHE A 150 -7.93 9.71 5.89
C PHE A 150 -7.38 9.62 4.45
N LEU A 151 -8.22 9.26 3.49
CA LEU A 151 -7.89 9.27 2.08
C LEU A 151 -7.53 10.70 1.60
N GLU A 152 -8.24 11.73 2.07
CA GLU A 152 -7.96 13.13 1.74
C GLU A 152 -6.68 13.62 2.44
N ILE A 153 -6.47 13.29 3.72
CA ILE A 153 -5.23 13.61 4.43
C ILE A 153 -4.03 13.03 3.66
N ALA A 154 -4.10 11.75 3.27
CA ALA A 154 -3.05 11.12 2.50
C ALA A 154 -2.85 11.78 1.12
N SER A 155 -3.93 12.20 0.45
CA SER A 155 -3.87 12.84 -0.87
C SER A 155 -3.18 14.19 -0.82
N VAL A 156 -3.59 15.06 0.11
CA VAL A 156 -3.01 16.41 0.27
C VAL A 156 -1.54 16.32 0.68
N ALA A 157 -1.21 15.45 1.64
CA ALA A 157 0.17 15.25 2.06
C ALA A 157 1.04 14.70 0.92
N SER A 158 0.53 13.75 0.13
CA SER A 158 1.22 13.23 -1.05
C SER A 158 1.49 14.31 -2.09
N CYS A 159 0.50 15.15 -2.40
CA CYS A 159 0.66 16.24 -3.37
C CYS A 159 1.79 17.20 -2.95
N GLY A 160 1.81 17.61 -1.68
CA GLY A 160 2.87 18.48 -1.15
C GLY A 160 4.26 17.83 -1.22
N LEU A 161 4.33 16.50 -1.00
CA LEU A 161 5.59 15.76 -1.06
C LEU A 161 6.04 15.45 -2.49
N VAL A 162 5.14 15.23 -3.44
CA VAL A 162 5.47 15.04 -4.87
C VAL A 162 6.02 16.35 -5.44
N ALA A 163 5.40 17.49 -5.12
CA ALA A 163 5.85 18.82 -5.52
C ALA A 163 6.96 19.40 -4.62
N PHE A 164 7.66 18.59 -3.82
CA PHE A 164 8.66 19.07 -2.88
C PHE A 164 9.76 19.88 -3.58
N TRP A 165 10.19 19.47 -4.76
CA TRP A 165 11.13 20.23 -5.61
C TRP A 165 10.40 21.22 -6.50
N ARG A 166 10.02 22.38 -5.92
CA ARG A 166 9.25 23.43 -6.58
C ARG A 166 9.91 24.00 -7.85
N ASP A 167 11.23 23.93 -7.92
CA ASP A 167 12.01 24.40 -9.06
C ASP A 167 12.01 23.44 -10.26
N ARG A 168 11.36 22.27 -10.12
CA ARG A 168 11.23 21.29 -11.19
C ARG A 168 9.80 21.29 -11.73
N PRO A 169 9.58 21.80 -12.96
CA PRO A 169 8.25 21.85 -13.57
C PRO A 169 7.57 20.47 -13.62
N GLU A 170 8.36 19.42 -13.88
CA GLU A 170 7.87 18.04 -13.98
C GLU A 170 7.30 17.55 -12.64
N ALA A 171 7.91 17.94 -11.51
CA ALA A 171 7.41 17.56 -10.19
C ALA A 171 6.11 18.29 -9.84
N VAL A 172 5.99 19.57 -10.22
CA VAL A 172 4.77 20.36 -10.04
C VAL A 172 3.64 19.82 -10.92
N GLU A 173 3.92 19.50 -12.20
CA GLU A 173 2.96 18.89 -13.12
C GLU A 173 2.49 17.53 -12.61
N ALA A 174 3.41 16.67 -12.17
CA ALA A 174 3.10 15.35 -11.63
C ALA A 174 2.20 15.44 -10.38
N SER A 175 2.49 16.40 -9.49
CA SER A 175 1.67 16.66 -8.31
C SER A 175 0.28 17.13 -8.68
N PHE A 176 0.15 18.04 -9.65
CA PHE A 176 -1.13 18.55 -10.09
C PHE A 176 -2.01 17.47 -10.73
N LYS A 177 -1.43 16.62 -11.59
CA LYS A 177 -2.12 15.44 -12.17
C LYS A 177 -2.60 14.50 -11.07
N TYR A 178 -1.73 14.21 -10.09
CA TYR A 178 -2.08 13.36 -8.96
C TYR A 178 -3.21 13.97 -8.13
N MET A 179 -3.15 15.27 -7.83
CA MET A 179 -4.16 15.98 -7.06
C MET A 179 -5.53 15.93 -7.74
N LEU A 180 -5.61 16.25 -9.03
CA LEU A 180 -6.87 16.23 -9.78
C LEU A 180 -7.56 14.86 -9.73
N LEU A 181 -6.81 13.80 -10.06
CA LEU A 181 -7.37 12.44 -10.06
C LEU A 181 -7.71 11.99 -8.64
N SER A 182 -6.87 12.34 -7.66
CA SER A 182 -7.11 12.02 -6.25
C SER A 182 -8.38 12.67 -5.72
N THR A 183 -8.61 13.94 -6.02
CA THR A 183 -9.82 14.67 -5.61
C THR A 183 -11.07 14.08 -6.24
N VAL A 184 -11.04 13.77 -7.54
CA VAL A 184 -12.17 13.09 -8.21
C VAL A 184 -12.46 11.75 -7.53
N GLY A 185 -11.43 10.94 -7.27
CA GLY A 185 -11.60 9.67 -6.56
C GLY A 185 -12.21 9.83 -5.16
N ALA A 186 -11.74 10.81 -4.40
CA ALA A 186 -12.28 11.07 -3.06
C ALA A 186 -13.74 11.54 -3.09
N LEU A 187 -14.10 12.40 -4.05
CA LEU A 187 -15.49 12.83 -4.22
C LEU A 187 -16.40 11.67 -4.59
N LEU A 188 -15.95 10.72 -5.40
CA LEU A 188 -16.71 9.50 -5.70
C LEU A 188 -16.95 8.65 -4.43
N VAL A 189 -15.93 8.53 -3.56
CA VAL A 189 -16.10 7.87 -2.24
C VAL A 189 -17.13 8.62 -1.42
N LEU A 190 -17.04 9.95 -1.32
CA LEU A 190 -17.97 10.76 -0.55
C LEU A 190 -19.42 10.64 -1.04
N VAL A 191 -19.64 10.62 -2.35
CA VAL A 191 -20.97 10.39 -2.95
C VAL A 191 -21.51 9.00 -2.57
N ALA A 192 -20.67 7.96 -2.61
CA ALA A 192 -21.06 6.62 -2.19
C ALA A 192 -21.44 6.59 -0.69
N VAL A 193 -20.66 7.27 0.16
CA VAL A 193 -20.97 7.42 1.59
C VAL A 193 -22.30 8.13 1.80
N ALA A 194 -22.60 9.17 1.02
CA ALA A 194 -23.87 9.88 1.08
C ALA A 194 -25.07 8.96 0.73
N PHE A 195 -24.93 8.08 -0.28
CA PHE A 195 -25.96 7.08 -0.58
C PHE A 195 -26.20 6.11 0.57
N PHE A 196 -25.13 5.60 1.20
CA PHE A 196 -25.26 4.70 2.35
C PHE A 196 -25.88 5.40 3.56
N TYR A 197 -25.41 6.60 3.88
CA TYR A 197 -25.96 7.37 4.99
C TYR A 197 -27.45 7.68 4.80
N GLY A 198 -27.83 8.15 3.61
CA GLY A 198 -29.23 8.43 3.29
C GLY A 198 -30.14 7.20 3.32
N ARG A 199 -29.58 6.00 3.05
CA ARG A 199 -30.35 4.75 3.02
C ARG A 199 -30.39 4.00 4.35
N TYR A 200 -29.28 3.99 5.07
CA TYR A 200 -29.10 3.14 6.27
C TYR A 200 -28.91 3.95 7.56
N ASN A 201 -28.86 5.29 7.49
CA ASN A 201 -28.62 6.20 8.61
C ASN A 201 -27.38 5.83 9.44
N THR A 202 -26.37 5.24 8.81
CA THR A 202 -25.09 4.90 9.41
C THR A 202 -23.98 4.99 8.36
N VAL A 203 -22.77 5.29 8.82
CA VAL A 203 -21.54 5.29 8.00
C VAL A 203 -20.55 4.20 8.45
N ALA A 204 -20.86 3.48 9.55
CA ALA A 204 -20.09 2.34 10.00
C ALA A 204 -20.17 1.20 8.98
N LEU A 205 -18.99 0.68 8.56
CA LEU A 205 -18.89 -0.38 7.54
C LEU A 205 -19.73 -1.61 7.92
N ALA A 206 -19.60 -2.07 9.17
CA ALA A 206 -20.36 -3.19 9.70
C ALA A 206 -21.88 -2.91 9.72
N GLY A 207 -22.29 -1.68 10.08
CA GLY A 207 -23.69 -1.27 10.09
C GLY A 207 -24.31 -1.27 8.69
N VAL A 208 -23.61 -0.70 7.68
CA VAL A 208 -24.05 -0.76 6.28
C VAL A 208 -24.09 -2.19 5.80
N ALA A 209 -23.01 -2.96 6.05
CA ALA A 209 -22.90 -4.35 5.61
C ALA A 209 -24.04 -5.23 6.13
N SER A 210 -24.47 -5.05 7.39
CA SER A 210 -25.55 -5.88 7.99
C SER A 210 -26.91 -5.67 7.34
N HIS A 211 -27.20 -4.50 6.80
CA HIS A 211 -28.48 -4.13 6.22
C HIS A 211 -28.47 -4.03 4.68
N LEU A 212 -27.33 -4.25 4.04
CA LEU A 212 -27.13 -3.99 2.63
C LEU A 212 -28.04 -4.85 1.74
N GLN A 213 -28.89 -4.19 0.96
CA GLN A 213 -29.75 -4.79 -0.05
C GLN A 213 -29.44 -4.17 -1.41
N LEU A 214 -29.16 -4.98 -2.43
CA LEU A 214 -28.73 -4.50 -3.76
C LEU A 214 -29.85 -3.79 -4.54
N GLY A 215 -30.09 -2.52 -4.19
CA GLY A 215 -30.90 -1.59 -4.97
C GLY A 215 -30.07 -0.81 -5.98
N LEU A 216 -30.72 0.18 -6.64
CA LEU A 216 -30.04 1.04 -7.62
C LEU A 216 -28.98 1.92 -6.95
N ALA A 217 -29.26 2.48 -5.77
CA ALA A 217 -28.34 3.34 -5.03
C ALA A 217 -27.08 2.56 -4.60
N GLU A 218 -27.24 1.33 -4.09
CA GLU A 218 -26.14 0.48 -3.66
C GLU A 218 -25.26 0.03 -4.83
N LYS A 219 -25.87 -0.24 -5.99
CA LYS A 219 -25.12 -0.53 -7.24
C LYS A 219 -24.35 0.70 -7.73
N ALA A 220 -24.95 1.89 -7.67
CA ALA A 220 -24.27 3.14 -8.00
C ALA A 220 -23.12 3.41 -7.03
N ALA A 221 -23.33 3.25 -5.72
CA ALA A 221 -22.29 3.37 -4.71
C ALA A 221 -21.14 2.37 -4.93
N LEU A 222 -21.44 1.13 -5.31
CA LEU A 222 -20.42 0.13 -5.68
C LEU A 222 -19.56 0.60 -6.85
N VAL A 223 -20.18 1.09 -7.92
CA VAL A 223 -19.44 1.60 -9.10
C VAL A 223 -18.56 2.77 -8.72
N PHE A 224 -19.05 3.72 -7.90
CA PHE A 224 -18.26 4.84 -7.45
C PHE A 224 -17.09 4.41 -6.57
N LEU A 225 -17.29 3.51 -5.61
CA LEU A 225 -16.22 3.00 -4.75
C LEU A 225 -15.17 2.21 -5.52
N VAL A 226 -15.59 1.28 -6.39
CA VAL A 226 -14.66 0.49 -7.21
C VAL A 226 -13.85 1.41 -8.14
N SER A 227 -14.50 2.36 -8.81
CA SER A 227 -13.81 3.31 -9.70
C SER A 227 -12.83 4.21 -8.93
N ALA A 228 -13.25 4.75 -7.79
CA ALA A 228 -12.42 5.60 -6.95
C ALA A 228 -11.16 4.87 -6.43
N LEU A 229 -11.35 3.69 -5.87
CA LEU A 229 -10.27 2.91 -5.27
C LEU A 229 -9.33 2.32 -6.32
N ALA A 230 -9.86 1.89 -7.48
CA ALA A 230 -9.09 1.48 -8.64
C ALA A 230 -8.23 2.63 -9.18
N MET A 231 -8.76 3.86 -9.25
CA MET A 231 -8.01 5.06 -9.61
C MET A 231 -6.89 5.35 -8.60
N LYS A 232 -7.17 5.25 -7.31
CA LYS A 232 -6.21 5.51 -6.22
C LYS A 232 -5.09 4.48 -6.16
N CYS A 233 -5.33 3.21 -6.46
CA CYS A 233 -4.27 2.20 -6.52
C CYS A 233 -3.52 2.17 -7.87
N GLY A 234 -3.89 3.02 -8.82
CA GLY A 234 -3.17 3.19 -10.08
C GLY A 234 -3.39 2.07 -11.09
N THR A 235 -4.63 1.56 -11.22
CA THR A 235 -4.98 0.52 -12.20
C THR A 235 -5.34 1.09 -13.56
N VAL A 236 -5.11 0.32 -14.62
CA VAL A 236 -5.60 0.65 -15.96
C VAL A 236 -7.13 0.58 -15.98
N PRO A 237 -7.82 1.60 -16.58
CA PRO A 237 -7.28 2.69 -17.39
C PRO A 237 -6.84 3.95 -16.60
N MET A 238 -7.07 4.04 -15.31
CA MET A 238 -6.93 5.25 -14.50
C MET A 238 -5.52 5.43 -13.90
N HIS A 239 -4.51 4.76 -14.44
CA HIS A 239 -3.14 4.68 -13.91
C HIS A 239 -2.22 5.86 -14.24
N MET A 240 -2.68 6.82 -15.06
CA MET A 240 -1.81 7.82 -15.72
C MET A 240 -0.99 8.71 -14.77
N TRP A 241 -1.47 8.91 -13.54
CA TRP A 241 -0.77 9.68 -12.52
C TRP A 241 0.42 8.94 -11.89
N THR A 242 0.37 7.60 -11.84
CA THR A 242 1.34 6.77 -11.09
C THR A 242 2.77 6.90 -11.63
N PRO A 243 3.03 6.82 -12.96
CA PRO A 243 4.37 6.96 -13.49
C PRO A 243 4.99 8.33 -13.20
N ASP A 244 4.21 9.39 -13.28
CA ASP A 244 4.68 10.76 -13.07
C ASP A 244 4.92 11.03 -11.57
N ALA A 245 3.94 10.78 -10.70
CA ALA A 245 4.05 11.02 -9.27
C ALA A 245 5.17 10.20 -8.62
N TYR A 246 5.30 8.92 -8.98
CA TYR A 246 6.33 8.05 -8.40
C TYR A 246 7.72 8.38 -8.92
N ALA A 247 7.86 8.81 -10.17
CA ALA A 247 9.15 9.21 -10.72
C ALA A 247 9.66 10.53 -10.12
N GLU A 248 8.78 11.50 -9.88
CA GLU A 248 9.20 12.84 -9.46
C GLU A 248 9.26 13.03 -7.95
N ALA A 249 8.50 12.30 -7.14
CA ALA A 249 8.60 12.39 -5.68
C ALA A 249 10.01 12.02 -5.17
N PRO A 250 10.48 12.54 -4.02
CA PRO A 250 11.67 12.04 -3.35
C PRO A 250 11.61 10.52 -3.10
N ALA A 251 12.72 9.79 -3.21
CA ALA A 251 12.71 8.32 -3.19
C ALA A 251 12.13 7.73 -1.90
N GLY A 252 12.41 8.32 -0.73
CA GLY A 252 11.81 7.91 0.54
C GLY A 252 10.29 8.15 0.57
N VAL A 253 9.83 9.22 -0.08
CA VAL A 253 8.39 9.48 -0.27
C VAL A 253 7.78 8.45 -1.22
N THR A 254 8.46 8.12 -2.33
CA THR A 254 7.94 7.10 -3.27
C THR A 254 7.81 5.73 -2.59
N CYS A 255 8.74 5.38 -1.69
CA CYS A 255 8.63 4.17 -0.87
C CYS A 255 7.33 4.16 -0.06
N LEU A 256 6.97 5.28 0.57
CA LEU A 256 5.72 5.41 1.33
C LEU A 256 4.49 5.46 0.40
N LEU A 257 4.56 6.15 -0.74
CA LEU A 257 3.47 6.21 -1.73
C LEU A 257 3.08 4.82 -2.26
N VAL A 258 4.03 3.91 -2.37
CA VAL A 258 3.77 2.49 -2.68
C VAL A 258 2.82 1.88 -1.65
N ALA A 259 3.07 2.07 -0.36
CA ALA A 259 2.22 1.57 0.72
C ALA A 259 0.85 2.29 0.74
N VAL A 260 0.82 3.60 0.51
CA VAL A 260 -0.43 4.38 0.41
C VAL A 260 -1.35 3.89 -0.70
N SER A 261 -0.79 3.55 -1.87
CA SER A 261 -1.61 2.98 -2.95
C SER A 261 -2.16 1.59 -2.59
N GLN A 262 -1.43 0.83 -1.76
CA GLN A 262 -1.92 -0.45 -1.25
C GLN A 262 -3.02 -0.28 -0.18
N ALA A 263 -3.01 0.81 0.60
CA ALA A 263 -4.13 1.14 1.48
C ALA A 263 -5.43 1.42 0.68
N ALA A 264 -5.35 2.02 -0.51
CA ALA A 264 -6.49 2.15 -1.40
C ALA A 264 -6.95 0.80 -1.97
N LEU A 265 -6.02 -0.08 -2.33
CA LEU A 265 -6.34 -1.45 -2.75
C LEU A 265 -6.96 -2.27 -1.61
N TYR A 266 -6.48 -2.10 -0.37
CA TYR A 266 -7.12 -2.65 0.82
C TYR A 266 -8.58 -2.18 0.94
N GLY A 267 -8.85 -0.89 0.72
CA GLY A 267 -10.22 -0.38 0.67
C GLY A 267 -11.07 -1.12 -0.37
N LEU A 268 -10.50 -1.44 -1.53
CA LEU A 268 -11.19 -2.23 -2.57
C LEU A 268 -11.50 -3.66 -2.10
N PHE A 269 -10.57 -4.32 -1.41
CA PHE A 269 -10.84 -5.62 -0.76
C PHE A 269 -11.98 -5.51 0.24
N ARG A 270 -11.98 -4.46 1.11
CA ARG A 270 -13.06 -4.23 2.08
C ARG A 270 -14.42 -4.02 1.41
N VAL A 271 -14.47 -3.21 0.36
CA VAL A 271 -15.70 -3.00 -0.42
C VAL A 271 -16.22 -4.31 -0.99
N CYS A 272 -15.37 -5.10 -1.65
CA CYS A 272 -15.82 -6.31 -2.33
C CYS A 272 -16.15 -7.46 -1.39
N PHE A 273 -15.35 -7.70 -0.35
CA PHE A 273 -15.51 -8.88 0.52
C PHE A 273 -16.29 -8.57 1.80
N THR A 274 -16.02 -7.44 2.46
CA THR A 274 -16.66 -7.12 3.75
C THR A 274 -17.96 -6.36 3.56
N LEU A 275 -17.98 -5.29 2.76
CA LEU A 275 -19.17 -4.45 2.61
C LEU A 275 -20.26 -5.17 1.79
N TYR A 276 -19.92 -5.62 0.58
CA TYR A 276 -20.86 -6.28 -0.30
C TYR A 276 -20.85 -7.80 -0.14
N GLY A 277 -19.69 -8.43 -0.05
CA GLY A 277 -19.54 -9.87 0.13
C GLY A 277 -20.33 -10.69 -0.91
N ALA A 278 -20.93 -11.77 -0.44
CA ALA A 278 -21.76 -12.66 -1.27
C ALA A 278 -23.00 -11.97 -1.87
N SER A 279 -23.41 -10.79 -1.33
CA SER A 279 -24.53 -10.01 -1.88
C SER A 279 -24.24 -9.45 -3.28
N LEU A 280 -22.98 -9.42 -3.72
CA LEU A 280 -22.65 -9.03 -5.10
C LEU A 280 -23.33 -9.95 -6.14
N GLY A 281 -23.57 -11.22 -5.83
CA GLY A 281 -24.40 -12.17 -6.61
C GLY A 281 -24.11 -12.25 -8.12
N SER A 282 -23.29 -11.34 -8.62
CA SER A 282 -23.00 -11.08 -10.03
C SER A 282 -21.50 -11.23 -10.29
N SER A 283 -21.17 -12.04 -11.28
CA SER A 283 -19.80 -12.18 -11.78
C SER A 283 -19.26 -10.92 -12.48
N ALA A 284 -20.09 -9.93 -12.78
CA ALA A 284 -19.69 -8.73 -13.57
C ALA A 284 -18.57 -7.93 -12.89
N VAL A 285 -18.67 -7.69 -11.58
CA VAL A 285 -17.62 -6.95 -10.85
C VAL A 285 -16.33 -7.77 -10.79
N ALA A 286 -16.43 -9.08 -10.53
CA ALA A 286 -15.28 -9.97 -10.50
C ALA A 286 -14.55 -10.00 -11.85
N TRP A 287 -15.28 -10.12 -12.96
CA TRP A 287 -14.71 -10.06 -14.30
C TRP A 287 -14.14 -8.69 -14.65
N ALA A 288 -14.77 -7.60 -14.19
CA ALA A 288 -14.21 -6.25 -14.37
C ALA A 288 -12.84 -6.13 -13.67
N LEU A 289 -12.71 -6.64 -12.43
CA LEU A 289 -11.44 -6.64 -11.71
C LEU A 289 -10.39 -7.54 -12.39
N ILE A 290 -10.77 -8.73 -12.87
CA ILE A 290 -9.89 -9.61 -13.64
C ILE A 290 -9.38 -8.88 -14.90
N LEU A 291 -10.29 -8.27 -15.69
CA LEU A 291 -9.92 -7.56 -16.91
C LEU A 291 -9.01 -6.35 -16.62
N MET A 292 -9.36 -5.53 -15.62
CA MET A 292 -8.50 -4.42 -15.18
C MET A 292 -7.13 -4.94 -14.73
N GLY A 293 -7.09 -6.08 -14.05
CA GLY A 293 -5.85 -6.75 -13.65
C GLY A 293 -5.00 -7.16 -14.84
N LEU A 294 -5.56 -7.85 -15.82
CA LEU A 294 -4.86 -8.28 -17.06
C LEU A 294 -4.33 -7.09 -17.85
N LEU A 295 -5.16 -6.06 -18.03
CA LEU A 295 -4.76 -4.83 -18.74
C LEU A 295 -3.64 -4.10 -17.99
N SER A 296 -3.74 -4.01 -16.66
CA SER A 296 -2.71 -3.38 -15.83
C SER A 296 -1.39 -4.13 -15.90
N MET A 297 -1.42 -5.47 -15.85
CA MET A 297 -0.24 -6.30 -16.01
C MET A 297 0.45 -6.03 -17.35
N PHE A 298 -0.28 -6.14 -18.44
CA PHE A 298 0.27 -6.07 -19.79
C PHE A 298 0.72 -4.65 -20.16
N ILE A 299 -0.11 -3.64 -19.97
CA ILE A 299 0.21 -2.24 -20.29
C ILE A 299 1.35 -1.75 -19.39
N GLY A 300 1.28 -2.04 -18.08
CA GLY A 300 2.31 -1.61 -17.15
C GLY A 300 3.70 -2.18 -17.51
N VAL A 301 3.81 -3.46 -17.83
CA VAL A 301 5.11 -4.06 -18.15
C VAL A 301 5.64 -3.61 -19.51
N THR A 302 4.79 -3.51 -20.53
CA THR A 302 5.21 -3.07 -21.86
C THR A 302 5.72 -1.63 -21.84
N MET A 303 5.04 -0.75 -21.10
CA MET A 303 5.50 0.62 -20.89
C MET A 303 6.78 0.71 -20.06
N ALA A 304 6.98 -0.21 -19.11
CA ALA A 304 8.23 -0.26 -18.32
C ALA A 304 9.45 -0.65 -19.15
N VAL A 305 9.30 -1.64 -20.05
CA VAL A 305 10.42 -2.15 -20.86
C VAL A 305 11.07 -1.05 -21.72
N ILE A 306 10.28 -0.10 -22.23
CA ILE A 306 10.78 0.98 -23.09
C ILE A 306 11.38 2.17 -22.32
N GLN A 307 11.20 2.24 -20.98
CA GLN A 307 11.70 3.37 -20.20
C GLN A 307 13.23 3.40 -20.09
N LYS A 308 13.78 4.60 -20.12
CA LYS A 308 15.21 4.89 -19.88
C LYS A 308 15.46 5.46 -18.47
N ASP A 309 14.47 6.10 -17.86
CA ASP A 309 14.54 6.55 -16.46
C ASP A 309 14.23 5.37 -15.54
N VAL A 310 15.19 5.02 -14.65
CA VAL A 310 15.08 3.87 -13.73
C VAL A 310 13.86 4.01 -12.82
N LYS A 311 13.58 5.19 -12.32
CA LYS A 311 12.50 5.42 -11.39
C LYS A 311 11.14 5.36 -12.08
N ARG A 312 11.04 5.89 -13.31
CA ARG A 312 9.84 5.80 -14.14
C ARG A 312 9.56 4.37 -14.61
N LEU A 313 10.63 3.62 -14.94
CA LEU A 313 10.55 2.18 -15.21
C LEU A 313 9.92 1.44 -14.02
N MET A 314 10.42 1.69 -12.82
CA MET A 314 9.87 1.09 -11.59
C MET A 314 8.42 1.51 -11.36
N ALA A 315 8.03 2.74 -11.67
CA ALA A 315 6.67 3.22 -11.53
C ALA A 315 5.68 2.48 -12.44
N TYR A 316 6.04 2.22 -13.70
CA TYR A 316 5.22 1.39 -14.59
C TYR A 316 5.12 -0.07 -14.12
N HIS A 317 6.18 -0.61 -13.54
CA HIS A 317 6.09 -1.92 -12.87
C HIS A 317 5.16 -1.90 -11.64
N SER A 318 4.91 -0.74 -11.01
CA SER A 318 3.90 -0.66 -9.95
C SER A 318 2.50 -0.92 -10.51
N VAL A 319 2.15 -0.29 -11.64
CA VAL A 319 0.89 -0.54 -12.35
C VAL A 319 0.76 -2.02 -12.70
N SER A 320 1.83 -2.63 -13.25
CA SER A 320 1.84 -4.04 -13.62
C SER A 320 1.61 -4.98 -12.43
N GLN A 321 2.25 -4.73 -11.29
CA GLN A 321 2.15 -5.63 -10.12
C GLN A 321 0.78 -5.53 -9.43
N VAL A 322 0.13 -4.37 -9.40
CA VAL A 322 -1.26 -4.24 -8.92
C VAL A 322 -2.20 -5.14 -9.73
N GLY A 323 -1.91 -5.35 -11.01
CA GLY A 323 -2.67 -6.26 -11.87
C GLY A 323 -2.73 -7.70 -11.37
N TYR A 324 -1.64 -8.23 -10.79
CA TYR A 324 -1.64 -9.58 -10.18
C TYR A 324 -2.58 -9.66 -8.98
N MET A 325 -2.60 -8.62 -8.15
CA MET A 325 -3.48 -8.57 -6.98
C MET A 325 -4.94 -8.52 -7.38
N LEU A 326 -5.27 -7.71 -8.41
CA LEU A 326 -6.62 -7.64 -8.96
C LEU A 326 -7.06 -8.96 -9.61
N LEU A 327 -6.17 -9.68 -10.29
CA LEU A 327 -6.46 -11.00 -10.84
C LEU A 327 -6.83 -11.97 -9.74
N GLY A 328 -6.00 -12.12 -8.69
CA GLY A 328 -6.28 -13.01 -7.57
C GLY A 328 -7.55 -12.61 -6.81
N MET A 329 -7.74 -11.30 -6.56
CA MET A 329 -8.94 -10.75 -5.96
C MET A 329 -10.20 -11.06 -6.77
N GLY A 330 -10.16 -10.84 -8.08
CA GLY A 330 -11.29 -11.07 -8.97
C GLY A 330 -11.65 -12.56 -9.07
N VAL A 331 -10.66 -13.46 -9.12
CA VAL A 331 -10.86 -14.92 -9.08
C VAL A 331 -11.54 -15.35 -7.78
N ALA A 332 -11.09 -14.85 -6.63
CA ALA A 332 -11.71 -15.15 -5.35
C ALA A 332 -13.15 -14.63 -5.26
N LEU A 333 -13.39 -13.41 -5.72
CA LEU A 333 -14.72 -12.79 -5.73
C LEU A 333 -15.70 -13.53 -6.63
N LEU A 334 -15.23 -14.04 -7.79
CA LEU A 334 -16.04 -14.79 -8.74
C LEU A 334 -16.69 -16.04 -8.12
N VAL A 335 -16.02 -16.64 -7.14
CA VAL A 335 -16.47 -17.90 -6.50
C VAL A 335 -16.86 -17.73 -5.04
N LEU A 336 -16.97 -16.50 -4.55
CA LEU A 336 -17.23 -16.21 -3.14
C LEU A 336 -18.56 -16.82 -2.63
N ALA A 337 -19.55 -16.93 -3.50
CA ALA A 337 -20.86 -17.54 -3.18
C ALA A 337 -20.90 -19.08 -3.32
N ASP A 338 -19.82 -19.70 -3.83
CA ASP A 338 -19.72 -21.15 -4.04
C ASP A 338 -18.69 -21.76 -3.06
N PRO A 339 -19.13 -22.36 -1.94
CA PRO A 339 -18.21 -22.89 -0.93
C PRO A 339 -17.25 -23.96 -1.47
N GLN A 340 -17.67 -24.77 -2.44
CA GLN A 340 -16.82 -25.83 -3.01
C GLN A 340 -15.69 -25.24 -3.84
N LYS A 341 -15.99 -24.29 -4.74
CA LYS A 341 -14.97 -23.62 -5.54
C LYS A 341 -14.10 -22.70 -4.69
N MET A 342 -14.71 -22.07 -3.66
CA MET A 342 -13.94 -21.25 -2.71
C MET A 342 -12.90 -22.09 -1.97
N ALA A 343 -13.27 -23.30 -1.51
CA ALA A 343 -12.33 -24.24 -0.88
C ALA A 343 -11.30 -24.81 -1.87
N ALA A 344 -11.70 -25.06 -3.13
CA ALA A 344 -10.83 -25.67 -4.14
C ALA A 344 -9.74 -24.73 -4.64
N TYR A 345 -10.06 -23.44 -4.91
CA TYR A 345 -9.10 -22.48 -5.46
C TYR A 345 -9.34 -21.00 -5.08
N GLY A 346 -10.55 -20.63 -4.66
CA GLY A 346 -10.89 -19.24 -4.34
C GLY A 346 -10.09 -18.69 -3.15
N ALA A 347 -9.96 -19.47 -2.09
CA ALA A 347 -9.18 -19.11 -0.92
C ALA A 347 -7.68 -18.92 -1.27
N MET A 348 -7.12 -19.80 -2.09
CA MET A 348 -5.75 -19.69 -2.58
C MET A 348 -5.56 -18.44 -3.46
N ALA A 349 -6.55 -18.08 -4.28
CA ALA A 349 -6.51 -16.85 -5.09
C ALA A 349 -6.44 -15.61 -4.19
N LEU A 350 -7.28 -15.55 -3.14
CA LEU A 350 -7.29 -14.44 -2.19
C LEU A 350 -5.99 -14.38 -1.40
N GLN A 351 -5.50 -15.51 -0.88
CA GLN A 351 -4.21 -15.60 -0.20
C GLN A 351 -3.06 -15.15 -1.11
N GLY A 352 -3.05 -15.59 -2.38
CA GLY A 352 -2.08 -15.16 -3.37
C GLY A 352 -2.09 -13.65 -3.60
N ALA A 353 -3.27 -13.03 -3.70
CA ALA A 353 -3.42 -11.59 -3.83
C ALA A 353 -2.92 -10.83 -2.60
N VAL A 354 -3.30 -11.25 -1.38
CA VAL A 354 -2.86 -10.66 -0.12
C VAL A 354 -1.34 -10.83 0.07
N TYR A 355 -0.80 -12.02 -0.24
CA TYR A 355 0.64 -12.25 -0.14
C TYR A 355 1.41 -11.41 -1.16
N HIS A 356 0.88 -11.27 -2.39
CA HIS A 356 1.51 -10.42 -3.39
C HIS A 356 1.50 -8.95 -3.00
N LEU A 357 0.45 -8.47 -2.35
CA LEU A 357 0.33 -7.12 -1.80
C LEU A 357 1.40 -6.84 -0.73
N PHE A 358 1.59 -7.77 0.21
CA PHE A 358 2.64 -7.67 1.23
C PHE A 358 4.04 -7.66 0.59
N ASN A 359 4.32 -8.65 -0.25
CA ASN A 359 5.60 -8.77 -0.96
C ASN A 359 5.90 -7.53 -1.80
N TYR A 360 4.91 -7.04 -2.53
CA TYR A 360 5.01 -5.85 -3.37
C TYR A 360 5.44 -4.63 -2.58
N THR A 361 4.80 -4.35 -1.45
CA THR A 361 5.14 -3.18 -0.62
C THR A 361 6.61 -3.21 -0.21
N MET A 362 7.14 -4.38 0.16
CA MET A 362 8.52 -4.55 0.60
C MET A 362 9.53 -4.43 -0.54
N TYR A 363 9.45 -5.28 -1.57
CA TYR A 363 10.45 -5.25 -2.65
C TYR A 363 10.32 -4.00 -3.51
N LYS A 364 9.11 -3.43 -3.65
CA LYS A 364 8.91 -2.24 -4.45
C LYS A 364 9.42 -0.99 -3.75
N GLY A 365 9.14 -0.87 -2.44
CA GLY A 365 9.76 0.15 -1.60
C GLY A 365 11.29 0.11 -1.72
N LEU A 366 11.88 -1.09 -1.60
CA LEU A 366 13.33 -1.29 -1.74
C LEU A 366 13.84 -0.83 -3.13
N LEU A 367 13.17 -1.19 -4.21
CA LEU A 367 13.55 -0.79 -5.57
C LEU A 367 13.54 0.72 -5.75
N PHE A 368 12.55 1.43 -5.20
CA PHE A 368 12.51 2.88 -5.26
C PHE A 368 13.61 3.53 -4.42
N LEU A 369 13.94 2.97 -3.26
CA LEU A 369 15.08 3.45 -2.47
C LEU A 369 16.41 3.20 -3.20
N VAL A 370 16.58 2.06 -3.87
CA VAL A 370 17.76 1.78 -4.72
C VAL A 370 17.84 2.77 -5.89
N ALA A 371 16.73 3.04 -6.59
CA ALA A 371 16.72 4.06 -7.65
C ALA A 371 17.09 5.45 -7.12
N GLY A 372 16.63 5.78 -5.90
CA GLY A 372 17.05 6.99 -5.19
C GLY A 372 18.54 6.99 -4.83
N ALA A 373 19.10 5.84 -4.43
CA ALA A 373 20.52 5.70 -4.14
C ALA A 373 21.39 5.91 -5.40
N LEU A 374 20.96 5.36 -6.54
CA LEU A 374 21.63 5.61 -7.84
C LEU A 374 21.60 7.10 -8.20
N ALA A 375 20.42 7.73 -8.08
CA ALA A 375 20.26 9.16 -8.37
C ALA A 375 21.11 10.04 -7.42
N TYR A 376 21.20 9.68 -6.15
CA TYR A 376 21.99 10.39 -5.14
C TYR A 376 23.50 10.30 -5.42
N ALA A 377 23.98 9.11 -5.78
CA ALA A 377 25.40 8.85 -5.98
C ALA A 377 25.90 9.25 -7.37
N ALA A 378 25.14 8.94 -8.43
CA ALA A 378 25.53 9.20 -9.82
C ALA A 378 25.00 10.51 -10.39
N GLY A 379 24.09 11.22 -9.69
CA GLY A 379 23.49 12.47 -10.16
C GLY A 379 22.50 12.30 -11.31
N SER A 380 22.24 11.08 -11.82
CA SER A 380 21.32 10.80 -12.92
C SER A 380 20.44 9.58 -12.62
N ARG A 381 19.22 9.60 -13.17
CA ARG A 381 18.30 8.46 -13.20
C ARG A 381 18.23 7.78 -14.57
N ASN A 382 18.89 8.37 -15.57
CA ASN A 382 18.84 7.85 -16.94
C ASN A 382 19.83 6.71 -17.11
N LEU A 383 19.35 5.54 -17.54
CA LEU A 383 20.15 4.35 -17.80
C LEU A 383 21.31 4.61 -18.78
N ASN A 384 21.12 5.55 -19.73
CA ASN A 384 22.20 5.92 -20.66
C ASN A 384 23.39 6.60 -19.95
N ASP A 385 23.19 7.19 -18.78
CA ASP A 385 24.23 7.88 -18.01
C ASP A 385 24.90 6.97 -16.98
N LEU A 386 24.28 5.82 -16.67
CA LEU A 386 24.75 4.85 -15.68
C LEU A 386 25.64 3.77 -16.34
N GLY A 387 26.53 3.16 -15.57
CA GLY A 387 27.39 2.05 -16.00
C GLY A 387 28.47 1.73 -14.98
N GLY A 388 28.82 0.44 -14.83
CA GLY A 388 29.90 -0.03 -13.97
C GLY A 388 29.70 0.16 -12.46
N LEU A 389 28.50 0.53 -12.02
CA LEU A 389 28.21 0.85 -10.61
C LEU A 389 28.31 -0.34 -9.67
N GLY A 390 28.29 -1.57 -10.19
CA GLY A 390 28.38 -2.78 -9.37
C GLY A 390 29.66 -2.88 -8.54
N ARG A 391 30.77 -2.38 -9.05
CA ARG A 391 32.05 -2.31 -8.33
C ARG A 391 32.12 -1.13 -7.35
N ARG A 392 31.45 -0.04 -7.67
CA ARG A 392 31.45 1.22 -6.88
C ARG A 392 30.45 1.21 -5.74
N MET A 393 29.32 0.52 -5.94
CA MET A 393 28.20 0.44 -5.02
C MET A 393 27.78 -1.02 -4.76
N PRO A 394 28.65 -1.87 -4.21
CA PRO A 394 28.39 -3.31 -4.08
C PRO A 394 27.21 -3.64 -3.17
N GLN A 395 27.00 -2.88 -2.10
CA GLN A 395 25.87 -3.11 -1.19
C GLN A 395 24.53 -2.71 -1.84
N THR A 396 24.49 -1.55 -2.49
CA THR A 396 23.32 -1.12 -3.27
C THR A 396 23.01 -2.12 -4.39
N THR A 397 24.03 -2.67 -5.04
CA THR A 397 23.88 -3.70 -6.07
C THR A 397 23.26 -4.98 -5.52
N ALA A 398 23.72 -5.47 -4.38
CA ALA A 398 23.16 -6.65 -3.74
C ALA A 398 21.69 -6.44 -3.35
N LEU A 399 21.36 -5.26 -2.79
CA LEU A 399 20.00 -4.88 -2.44
C LEU A 399 19.09 -4.78 -3.68
N PHE A 400 19.61 -4.27 -4.79
CA PHE A 400 18.91 -4.28 -6.07
C PHE A 400 18.60 -5.70 -6.54
N VAL A 401 19.59 -6.60 -6.52
CA VAL A 401 19.43 -8.00 -6.98
C VAL A 401 18.36 -8.72 -6.16
N ILE A 402 18.37 -8.57 -4.83
CA ILE A 402 17.33 -9.14 -3.94
C ILE A 402 15.95 -8.68 -4.37
N ALA A 403 15.75 -7.38 -4.53
CA ALA A 403 14.45 -6.82 -4.88
C ALA A 403 14.03 -7.14 -6.32
N ALA A 404 14.97 -7.14 -7.27
CA ALA A 404 14.74 -7.47 -8.67
C ALA A 404 14.37 -8.95 -8.85
N ALA A 405 15.03 -9.86 -8.14
CA ALA A 405 14.70 -11.28 -8.16
C ALA A 405 13.31 -11.54 -7.53
N ALA A 406 12.99 -10.84 -6.43
CA ALA A 406 11.70 -10.94 -5.78
C ALA A 406 10.55 -10.46 -6.69
N ILE A 407 10.65 -9.28 -7.30
CA ILE A 407 9.59 -8.76 -8.19
C ILE A 407 9.47 -9.58 -9.48
N ALA A 408 10.58 -10.10 -10.02
CA ALA A 408 10.56 -10.97 -11.18
C ALA A 408 9.87 -12.31 -10.88
N GLY A 409 9.79 -12.70 -9.61
CA GLY A 409 9.22 -13.98 -9.20
C GLY A 409 10.18 -15.15 -9.46
N LEU A 410 11.47 -14.96 -9.19
CA LEU A 410 12.46 -16.02 -9.30
C LEU A 410 12.50 -16.85 -8.00
N PRO A 411 12.53 -18.19 -8.05
CA PRO A 411 12.81 -18.99 -6.86
C PRO A 411 14.22 -18.68 -6.31
N PRO A 412 14.42 -18.64 -4.99
CA PRO A 412 13.50 -18.93 -3.89
C PRO A 412 12.77 -17.71 -3.34
N PHE A 413 12.71 -16.59 -4.06
CA PHE A 413 12.15 -15.34 -3.55
C PHE A 413 10.62 -15.38 -3.37
N ASN A 414 10.13 -14.60 -2.41
CA ASN A 414 8.74 -14.51 -2.00
C ASN A 414 7.75 -14.17 -3.13
N GLY A 415 8.18 -13.37 -4.11
CA GLY A 415 7.37 -13.03 -5.29
C GLY A 415 7.04 -14.25 -6.16
N PHE A 416 7.88 -15.30 -6.18
CA PHE A 416 7.58 -16.56 -6.85
C PHE A 416 6.36 -17.24 -6.23
N VAL A 417 6.34 -17.39 -4.90
CA VAL A 417 5.26 -18.09 -4.20
C VAL A 417 3.92 -17.39 -4.39
N SER A 418 3.86 -16.07 -4.20
CA SER A 418 2.61 -15.32 -4.37
C SER A 418 2.08 -15.36 -5.82
N LYS A 419 2.97 -15.29 -6.81
CA LYS A 419 2.59 -15.42 -8.22
C LYS A 419 2.12 -16.83 -8.55
N LEU A 420 2.80 -17.86 -8.03
CA LEU A 420 2.40 -19.27 -8.24
C LEU A 420 0.97 -19.51 -7.73
N MET A 421 0.65 -19.05 -6.52
CA MET A 421 -0.71 -19.17 -5.97
C MET A 421 -1.75 -18.50 -6.89
N ILE A 422 -1.43 -17.33 -7.47
CA ILE A 422 -2.32 -16.63 -8.41
C ILE A 422 -2.43 -17.39 -9.72
N TYR A 423 -1.34 -17.98 -10.25
CA TYR A 423 -1.36 -18.75 -11.48
C TYR A 423 -2.21 -20.01 -11.35
N GLU A 424 -1.98 -20.80 -10.30
CA GLU A 424 -2.71 -22.04 -10.06
C GLU A 424 -4.21 -21.77 -9.87
N SER A 425 -4.56 -20.80 -9.04
CA SER A 425 -5.97 -20.46 -8.80
C SER A 425 -6.66 -19.87 -10.02
N SER A 426 -6.00 -19.03 -10.80
CA SER A 426 -6.57 -18.44 -12.03
C SER A 426 -6.70 -19.45 -13.17
N PHE A 427 -5.82 -20.48 -13.22
CA PHE A 427 -5.91 -21.58 -14.18
C PHE A 427 -7.22 -22.36 -14.04
N ALA A 428 -7.70 -22.53 -12.82
CA ALA A 428 -8.97 -23.20 -12.55
C ALA A 428 -10.20 -22.46 -13.13
N VAL A 429 -10.08 -21.14 -13.35
CA VAL A 429 -11.14 -20.34 -14.00
C VAL A 429 -10.99 -20.37 -15.52
N HIS A 430 -9.82 -20.05 -16.03
CA HIS A 430 -9.53 -20.09 -17.47
C HIS A 430 -8.03 -20.11 -17.74
N PRO A 431 -7.51 -21.02 -18.61
CA PRO A 431 -6.06 -21.17 -18.86
C PRO A 431 -5.36 -19.91 -19.41
N LEU A 432 -6.06 -19.02 -20.10
CA LEU A 432 -5.47 -17.77 -20.63
C LEU A 432 -5.08 -16.78 -19.54
N LEU A 433 -5.72 -16.83 -18.36
CA LEU A 433 -5.44 -15.88 -17.29
C LEU A 433 -4.00 -16.01 -16.77
N PRO A 434 -3.53 -17.21 -16.35
CA PRO A 434 -2.15 -17.36 -15.93
C PRO A 434 -1.15 -17.23 -17.09
N VAL A 435 -1.51 -17.53 -18.34
CA VAL A 435 -0.62 -17.33 -19.49
C VAL A 435 -0.26 -15.84 -19.64
N VAL A 436 -1.24 -14.94 -19.59
CA VAL A 436 -0.96 -13.49 -19.64
C VAL A 436 -0.09 -13.06 -18.46
N ALA A 437 -0.39 -13.55 -17.26
CA ALA A 437 0.37 -13.25 -16.05
C ALA A 437 1.83 -13.76 -16.13
N MET A 438 2.06 -14.96 -16.66
CA MET A 438 3.41 -15.53 -16.87
C MET A 438 4.21 -14.73 -17.91
N VAL A 439 3.60 -14.38 -19.06
CA VAL A 439 4.24 -13.55 -20.09
C VAL A 439 4.65 -12.20 -19.48
N THR A 440 3.77 -11.58 -18.71
CA THR A 440 4.06 -10.33 -17.99
C THR A 440 5.24 -10.51 -17.01
N SER A 441 5.31 -11.64 -16.31
CA SER A 441 6.42 -11.93 -15.40
C SER A 441 7.75 -12.08 -16.13
N MET A 442 7.77 -12.72 -17.31
CA MET A 442 8.96 -12.83 -18.16
C MET A 442 9.45 -11.45 -18.63
N LEU A 443 8.53 -10.58 -19.06
CA LEU A 443 8.86 -9.20 -19.45
C LEU A 443 9.35 -8.37 -18.26
N THR A 444 8.82 -8.64 -17.05
CA THR A 444 9.32 -8.03 -15.81
C THR A 444 10.76 -8.43 -15.56
N LEU A 445 11.09 -9.72 -15.67
CA LEU A 445 12.47 -10.21 -15.54
C LEU A 445 13.39 -9.52 -16.56
N ALA A 446 13.02 -9.52 -17.83
CA ALA A 446 13.79 -8.88 -18.91
C ALA A 446 14.07 -7.39 -18.63
N SER A 447 13.08 -6.68 -18.10
CA SER A 447 13.20 -5.26 -17.72
C SER A 447 14.21 -5.04 -16.59
N PHE A 448 14.21 -5.88 -15.54
CA PHE A 448 15.16 -5.75 -14.44
C PHE A 448 16.55 -6.24 -14.80
N VAL A 449 16.68 -7.26 -15.67
CA VAL A 449 17.96 -7.67 -16.26
C VAL A 449 18.56 -6.52 -17.09
N LYS A 450 17.75 -5.81 -17.88
CA LYS A 450 18.19 -4.60 -18.60
C LYS A 450 18.78 -3.56 -17.63
N VAL A 451 18.09 -3.24 -16.54
CA VAL A 451 18.60 -2.28 -15.54
C VAL A 451 19.91 -2.79 -14.92
N PHE A 452 19.97 -4.06 -14.54
CA PHE A 452 21.17 -4.68 -13.95
C PHE A 452 22.36 -4.62 -14.89
N GLN A 453 22.18 -5.06 -16.12
CA GLN A 453 23.24 -5.04 -17.14
C GLN A 453 23.72 -3.62 -17.44
N THR A 454 22.80 -2.67 -17.60
CA THR A 454 23.17 -1.31 -18.02
C THR A 454 23.78 -0.51 -16.87
N ALA A 455 23.15 -0.49 -15.69
CA ALA A 455 23.58 0.38 -14.59
C ALA A 455 24.72 -0.22 -13.77
N PHE A 456 24.70 -1.54 -13.52
CA PHE A 456 25.62 -2.17 -12.58
C PHE A 456 26.78 -2.92 -13.26
N LEU A 457 26.53 -3.64 -14.38
CA LEU A 457 27.54 -4.44 -15.09
C LEU A 457 28.11 -3.75 -16.33
N GLY A 458 27.46 -2.69 -16.82
CA GLY A 458 27.90 -1.98 -18.03
C GLY A 458 29.30 -1.39 -17.92
N PRO A 459 29.86 -0.87 -19.01
CA PRO A 459 31.19 -0.27 -19.01
C PRO A 459 31.25 0.91 -18.02
N GLU A 460 32.37 1.01 -17.32
CA GLU A 460 32.61 2.14 -16.41
C GLU A 460 32.67 3.45 -17.20
N LYS A 461 31.91 4.45 -16.76
CA LYS A 461 31.92 5.78 -17.34
C LYS A 461 32.87 6.67 -16.58
N ALA A 462 33.68 7.47 -17.27
CA ALA A 462 34.62 8.39 -16.65
C ALA A 462 33.94 9.36 -15.66
N ALA A 463 32.73 9.82 -15.98
CA ALA A 463 31.93 10.70 -15.10
C ALA A 463 31.53 10.03 -13.76
N LEU A 464 31.58 8.71 -13.67
CA LEU A 464 31.21 7.93 -12.48
C LEU A 464 32.42 7.39 -11.71
N ALA A 465 33.64 7.76 -12.08
CA ALA A 465 34.86 7.25 -11.47
C ALA A 465 34.98 7.54 -9.96
N GLU A 466 34.40 8.64 -9.49
CA GLU A 466 34.42 9.05 -8.08
C GLU A 466 33.18 8.60 -7.28
N VAL A 467 32.23 7.95 -7.93
CA VAL A 467 31.01 7.46 -7.26
C VAL A 467 31.40 6.44 -6.19
N ARG A 468 30.80 6.59 -5.02
CA ARG A 468 30.95 5.72 -3.84
C ARG A 468 29.59 5.27 -3.34
N GLU A 469 29.64 4.27 -2.46
CA GLU A 469 28.46 3.76 -1.77
C GLU A 469 27.73 4.87 -0.99
N VAL A 470 26.40 4.77 -0.92
CA VAL A 470 25.57 5.77 -0.23
C VAL A 470 25.74 5.72 1.29
N PRO A 471 25.42 6.82 2.01
CA PRO A 471 25.54 6.91 3.46
C PRO A 471 24.80 5.79 4.23
N GLY A 472 25.28 5.48 5.45
CA GLY A 472 24.78 4.37 6.28
C GLY A 472 23.27 4.41 6.57
N PHE A 473 22.69 5.60 6.82
CA PHE A 473 21.24 5.73 7.03
C PHE A 473 20.42 5.33 5.78
N MET A 474 20.87 5.68 4.59
CA MET A 474 20.22 5.28 3.34
C MET A 474 20.31 3.76 3.16
N ARG A 475 21.49 3.17 3.41
CA ARG A 475 21.67 1.71 3.39
C ARG A 475 20.82 1.01 4.45
N GLY A 476 20.69 1.61 5.65
CA GLY A 476 19.85 1.08 6.74
C GLY A 476 18.38 0.98 6.34
N GLY A 477 17.82 2.01 5.69
CA GLY A 477 16.45 1.98 5.18
C GLY A 477 16.25 0.92 4.10
N MET A 478 17.18 0.79 3.15
CA MET A 478 17.14 -0.27 2.14
C MET A 478 17.31 -1.67 2.75
N ALA A 479 18.25 -1.84 3.68
CA ALA A 479 18.52 -3.12 4.34
C ALA A 479 17.32 -3.61 5.18
N LEU A 480 16.60 -2.70 5.82
CA LEU A 480 15.37 -3.04 6.56
C LEU A 480 14.36 -3.75 5.66
N LEU A 481 14.07 -3.20 4.49
CA LEU A 481 13.15 -3.81 3.53
C LEU A 481 13.71 -5.11 2.94
N ALA A 482 15.01 -5.16 2.65
CA ALA A 482 15.66 -6.36 2.13
C ALA A 482 15.60 -7.52 3.13
N VAL A 483 15.79 -7.26 4.43
CA VAL A 483 15.65 -8.27 5.47
C VAL A 483 14.23 -8.83 5.50
N VAL A 484 13.22 -7.98 5.42
CA VAL A 484 11.82 -8.46 5.35
C VAL A 484 11.59 -9.30 4.10
N VAL A 485 12.05 -8.86 2.92
CA VAL A 485 11.96 -9.65 1.67
C VAL A 485 12.63 -11.01 1.84
N LEU A 486 13.83 -11.07 2.42
CA LEU A 486 14.55 -12.33 2.63
C LEU A 486 13.85 -13.24 3.64
N VAL A 487 13.32 -12.72 4.74
CA VAL A 487 12.55 -13.50 5.71
C VAL A 487 11.31 -14.12 5.07
N LEU A 488 10.54 -13.32 4.32
CA LEU A 488 9.36 -13.80 3.59
C LEU A 488 9.72 -14.81 2.49
N SER A 489 10.94 -14.75 1.95
CA SER A 489 11.43 -15.66 0.91
C SER A 489 11.92 -16.99 1.48
N LEU A 490 12.66 -16.96 2.57
CA LEU A 490 13.26 -18.15 3.18
C LEU A 490 12.26 -18.97 4.00
N PHE A 491 11.20 -18.33 4.50
CA PHE A 491 10.18 -18.96 5.33
C PHE A 491 8.76 -18.78 4.75
N PRO A 492 8.48 -19.21 3.50
CA PRO A 492 7.22 -18.92 2.84
C PRO A 492 6.01 -19.58 3.53
N THR A 493 6.14 -20.82 3.99
CA THR A 493 5.05 -21.53 4.69
C THR A 493 4.68 -20.83 6.00
N TRP A 494 5.69 -20.41 6.78
CA TRP A 494 5.47 -19.64 8.00
C TRP A 494 4.84 -18.29 7.69
N SER A 495 5.33 -17.58 6.67
CA SER A 495 4.82 -16.27 6.26
C SER A 495 3.36 -16.34 5.83
N VAL A 496 3.01 -17.36 5.02
CA VAL A 496 1.62 -17.56 4.59
C VAL A 496 0.74 -17.92 5.79
N GLY A 497 1.12 -18.88 6.61
CA GLY A 497 0.31 -19.34 7.75
C GLY A 497 0.19 -18.29 8.86
N SER A 498 1.24 -17.48 9.11
CA SER A 498 1.22 -16.50 10.20
C SER A 498 0.62 -15.15 9.82
N PHE A 499 0.71 -14.71 8.55
CA PHE A 499 0.27 -13.38 8.13
C PHE A 499 -0.84 -13.41 7.08
N VAL A 500 -0.66 -14.20 6.02
CA VAL A 500 -1.50 -14.13 4.84
C VAL A 500 -2.82 -14.86 5.03
N GLU A 501 -2.78 -16.07 5.57
CA GLU A 501 -4.00 -16.88 5.80
C GLU A 501 -4.95 -16.22 6.80
N PRO A 502 -4.50 -15.72 7.97
CA PRO A 502 -5.38 -14.98 8.89
C PRO A 502 -5.99 -13.73 8.24
N ALA A 503 -5.21 -12.97 7.45
CA ALA A 503 -5.67 -11.77 6.76
C ALA A 503 -6.71 -12.10 5.67
N ALA A 504 -6.47 -13.13 4.85
CA ALA A 504 -7.41 -13.59 3.83
C ALA A 504 -8.70 -14.14 4.47
N ARG A 505 -8.58 -14.90 5.57
CA ARG A 505 -9.73 -15.42 6.33
C ARG A 505 -10.58 -14.28 6.90
N ALA A 506 -9.96 -13.23 7.44
CA ALA A 506 -10.67 -12.04 7.95
C ALA A 506 -11.50 -11.34 6.86
N LEU A 507 -11.03 -11.31 5.61
CA LEU A 507 -11.80 -10.78 4.48
C LEU A 507 -12.99 -11.67 4.11
N MET A 508 -12.86 -13.00 4.23
CA MET A 508 -13.93 -13.95 3.90
C MET A 508 -15.00 -14.04 4.99
N ASP A 509 -14.64 -13.79 6.24
CA ASP A 509 -15.54 -13.88 7.39
C ASP A 509 -16.21 -12.55 7.69
N ARG A 510 -17.10 -12.14 6.77
CA ARG A 510 -17.95 -10.93 6.94
C ARG A 510 -18.78 -10.99 8.22
N ALA A 511 -19.26 -12.19 8.60
CA ALA A 511 -20.12 -12.34 9.78
C ALA A 511 -19.37 -12.03 11.08
N ALA A 512 -18.13 -12.50 11.21
CA ALA A 512 -17.28 -12.17 12.36
C ALA A 512 -16.99 -10.66 12.43
N TYR A 513 -16.68 -10.02 11.28
CA TYR A 513 -16.44 -8.57 11.21
C TYR A 513 -17.68 -7.77 11.66
N VAL A 514 -18.85 -8.08 11.11
CA VAL A 514 -20.11 -7.41 11.47
C VAL A 514 -20.47 -7.69 12.94
N GLY A 515 -20.32 -8.94 13.38
CA GLY A 515 -20.64 -9.36 14.76
C GLY A 515 -19.75 -8.69 15.81
N ALA A 516 -18.48 -8.44 15.52
CA ALA A 516 -17.56 -7.77 16.44
C ALA A 516 -18.02 -6.34 16.79
N VAL A 517 -18.62 -5.62 15.84
CA VAL A 517 -19.11 -4.25 16.04
C VAL A 517 -20.53 -4.23 16.59
N LEU A 518 -21.43 -5.07 16.05
CA LEU A 518 -22.85 -5.04 16.38
C LEU A 518 -23.21 -5.98 17.53
N GLY A 519 -22.49 -7.09 17.70
CA GLY A 519 -22.76 -8.11 18.73
C GLY A 519 -22.38 -7.70 20.14
N GLY A 520 -21.52 -6.71 20.33
CA GLY A 520 -21.18 -6.14 21.64
C GLY A 520 -22.24 -5.22 22.23
N GLY A 521 -23.45 -5.16 21.67
CA GLY A 521 -24.47 -4.21 22.07
C GLY A 521 -25.90 -4.49 21.56
N LEU A 522 -26.25 -5.75 21.31
CA LEU A 522 -27.65 -6.18 21.17
C LEU A 522 -28.17 -6.64 22.52
#